data_2187ca0223b6466370e17353d05976ae
#
_entry.id   2187ca0223b6466370e17353d05976ae
#
_cell.length_a   1.000
_cell.length_b   1.000
_cell.length_c   1.000
_cell.angle_alpha   90.00
_cell.angle_beta   90.00
_cell.angle_gamma   90.00
#
_symmetry.space_group_name_H-M   'P 1'
#
loop_
_entity.id
_entity.type
_entity.pdbx_description
1 polymer ?
#
loop_
_entity_poly.entity_id
_entity_poly.type
_entity_poly.pdbx_seq_one_letter_code
_entity_poly.pdbx_strand_id
1 'polypeptide(L)'
;MAYGPWNQEQIDAAREVAFPILLGHLGAYYKLDPHFQPLDVSRCSQRVQVAYQGRDFRFIFTGRKFVNELLPADALQRGGGGAIDFVRHLTGYNFVQAVKVCLDALADAADAS
;
A
#
# COMPACT_ATOMS: atom_id res chain seq x y z
N MET A 1 -4.73 -17.83 -17.20
CA MET A 1 -5.57 -16.82 -16.52
C MET A 1 -5.20 -15.45 -17.04
N ALA A 2 -6.20 -14.68 -17.44
CA ALA A 2 -5.96 -13.35 -17.97
C ALA A 2 -5.88 -12.33 -16.82
N TYR A 3 -4.83 -11.54 -16.81
CA TYR A 3 -4.65 -10.42 -15.86
C TYR A 3 -4.91 -9.07 -16.55
N GLY A 4 -5.85 -9.06 -17.50
CA GLY A 4 -6.09 -7.89 -18.30
C GLY A 4 -4.92 -7.63 -19.25
N PRO A 5 -4.51 -6.35 -19.45
CA PRO A 5 -3.43 -6.01 -20.39
C PRO A 5 -2.02 -6.27 -19.84
N TRP A 6 -1.88 -6.74 -18.61
CA TRP A 6 -0.58 -6.82 -17.92
C TRP A 6 0.03 -8.20 -18.07
N ASN A 7 1.35 -8.26 -18.33
CA ASN A 7 2.09 -9.50 -18.29
C ASN A 7 2.64 -9.78 -16.89
N GLN A 8 3.23 -10.95 -16.68
CA GLN A 8 3.71 -11.35 -15.36
C GLN A 8 4.84 -10.46 -14.85
N GLU A 9 5.74 -10.00 -15.72
CA GLU A 9 6.83 -9.11 -15.31
C GLU A 9 6.28 -7.78 -14.79
N GLN A 10 5.27 -7.23 -15.44
CA GLN A 10 4.63 -5.99 -15.01
C GLN A 10 3.93 -6.16 -13.66
N ILE A 11 3.23 -7.27 -13.46
CA ILE A 11 2.55 -7.57 -12.21
C ILE A 11 3.57 -7.73 -11.09
N ASP A 12 4.67 -8.44 -11.32
CA ASP A 12 5.72 -8.63 -10.33
C ASP A 12 6.38 -7.30 -9.96
N ALA A 13 6.67 -6.44 -10.95
CA ALA A 13 7.22 -5.12 -10.70
C ALA A 13 6.25 -4.24 -9.89
N ALA A 14 4.96 -4.30 -10.21
CA ALA A 14 3.94 -3.53 -9.51
C ALA A 14 3.86 -3.92 -8.03
N ARG A 15 3.95 -5.21 -7.72
CA ARG A 15 3.89 -5.70 -6.35
C ARG A 15 5.05 -5.23 -5.48
N GLU A 16 6.17 -4.88 -6.09
CA GLU A 16 7.40 -4.51 -5.39
C GLU A 16 7.47 -3.03 -5.01
N VAL A 17 6.52 -2.20 -5.47
CA VAL A 17 6.54 -0.76 -5.20
C VAL A 17 6.35 -0.51 -3.70
N ALA A 18 7.21 0.33 -3.12
CA ALA A 18 7.14 0.65 -1.69
C ALA A 18 5.90 1.49 -1.38
N PHE A 19 5.30 1.27 -0.22
CA PHE A 19 4.09 1.98 0.19
C PHE A 19 4.25 3.51 0.21
N PRO A 20 5.35 4.10 0.70
CA PRO A 20 5.53 5.54 0.65
C PRO A 20 5.51 6.12 -0.77
N ILE A 21 6.03 5.38 -1.74
CA ILE A 21 6.00 5.79 -3.15
C ILE A 21 4.55 5.87 -3.63
N LEU A 22 3.73 4.90 -3.28
CA LEU A 22 2.31 4.88 -3.63
C LEU A 22 1.56 6.04 -2.97
N LEU A 23 1.80 6.26 -1.69
CA LEU A 23 1.15 7.36 -0.95
C LEU A 23 1.49 8.72 -1.58
N GLY A 24 2.75 8.93 -1.93
CA GLY A 24 3.17 10.16 -2.59
C GLY A 24 2.55 10.32 -3.97
N HIS A 25 2.52 9.26 -4.77
CA HIS A 25 1.92 9.29 -6.11
C HIS A 25 0.42 9.61 -6.07
N LEU A 26 -0.31 9.03 -5.12
CA LEU A 26 -1.74 9.24 -4.95
C LEU A 26 -2.07 10.59 -4.32
N GLY A 27 -1.09 11.32 -3.82
CA GLY A 27 -1.32 12.57 -3.12
C GLY A 27 -1.93 12.38 -1.75
N ALA A 28 -1.77 11.22 -1.14
CA ALA A 28 -2.28 10.94 0.19
C ALA A 28 -1.42 11.62 1.25
N TYR A 29 -2.06 12.19 2.27
CA TYR A 29 -1.34 12.65 3.45
C TYR A 29 -1.01 11.45 4.33
N TYR A 30 0.22 11.37 4.82
CA TYR A 30 0.57 10.31 5.76
C TYR A 30 1.59 10.80 6.79
N LYS A 31 1.56 10.17 7.96
CA LYS A 31 2.44 10.50 9.06
C LYS A 31 2.79 9.24 9.84
N LEU A 32 4.09 9.03 10.04
CA LEU A 32 4.59 7.98 10.93
C LEU A 32 4.26 8.30 12.38
N ASP A 33 3.84 7.30 13.14
CA ASP A 33 3.66 7.41 14.58
C ASP A 33 4.99 7.15 15.27
N PRO A 34 5.66 8.18 15.82
CA PRO A 34 6.99 8.01 16.42
C PRO A 34 6.95 7.25 17.76
N HIS A 35 5.78 7.11 18.36
CA HIS A 35 5.63 6.46 19.66
C HIS A 35 5.22 4.99 19.55
N PHE A 36 4.97 4.51 18.34
CA PHE A 36 4.58 3.12 18.15
C PHE A 36 5.77 2.20 18.43
N GLN A 37 5.52 1.20 19.31
CA GLN A 37 6.49 0.15 19.61
C GLN A 37 5.85 -1.19 19.27
N PRO A 38 6.40 -1.94 18.29
CA PRO A 38 5.85 -3.25 17.97
C PRO A 38 6.05 -4.22 19.13
N LEU A 39 5.11 -5.15 19.30
CA LEU A 39 5.21 -6.19 20.31
C LEU A 39 6.43 -7.08 20.06
N ASP A 40 6.78 -7.29 18.80
CA ASP A 40 7.97 -8.03 18.41
C ASP A 40 8.95 -7.07 17.74
N VAL A 41 9.98 -6.68 18.49
CA VAL A 41 10.98 -5.71 18.01
C VAL A 41 11.75 -6.20 16.79
N SER A 42 11.79 -7.52 16.55
CA SER A 42 12.50 -8.06 15.39
C SER A 42 11.78 -7.80 14.07
N ARG A 43 10.51 -7.43 14.11
CA ARG A 43 9.69 -7.25 12.89
C ARG A 43 9.81 -5.88 12.24
N CYS A 44 10.41 -4.90 12.91
CA CYS A 44 10.56 -3.54 12.36
C CYS A 44 9.25 -2.94 11.84
N SER A 45 8.13 -3.22 12.52
CA SER A 45 6.83 -2.69 12.11
C SER A 45 6.72 -1.20 12.40
N GLN A 46 5.98 -0.50 11.54
CA GLN A 46 5.72 0.93 11.70
C GLN A 46 4.21 1.20 11.63
N ARG A 47 3.73 2.09 12.50
CA ARG A 47 2.36 2.58 12.42
C ARG A 47 2.35 3.87 11.62
N VAL A 48 1.46 3.94 10.62
CA VAL A 48 1.34 5.10 9.74
C VAL A 48 -0.11 5.52 9.68
N GLN A 49 -0.38 6.79 9.95
CA GLN A 49 -1.71 7.37 9.76
C GLN A 49 -1.78 7.95 8.36
N VAL A 50 -2.86 7.65 7.65
CA VAL A 50 -3.05 8.05 6.26
C VAL A 50 -4.42 8.72 6.11
N ALA A 51 -4.46 9.84 5.39
CA ALA A 51 -5.70 10.49 4.97
C ALA A 51 -5.71 10.57 3.45
N TYR A 52 -6.76 10.05 2.83
CA TYR A 52 -6.89 10.00 1.38
C TYR A 52 -8.35 10.19 0.99
N GLN A 53 -8.63 11.22 0.20
CA GLN A 53 -9.97 11.54 -0.32
C GLN A 53 -11.06 11.53 0.77
N GLY A 54 -10.77 12.19 1.90
CA GLY A 54 -11.73 12.31 3.00
C GLY A 54 -11.87 11.07 3.87
N ARG A 55 -11.06 10.05 3.65
CA ARG A 55 -11.07 8.82 4.43
C ARG A 55 -9.80 8.70 5.27
N ASP A 56 -9.95 8.17 6.46
CA ASP A 56 -8.82 7.96 7.38
C ASP A 56 -8.48 6.48 7.45
N PHE A 57 -7.18 6.22 7.51
CA PHE A 57 -6.63 4.87 7.67
C PHE A 57 -5.55 4.91 8.72
N ARG A 58 -5.37 3.80 9.44
CA ARG A 58 -4.23 3.64 10.34
C ARG A 58 -3.62 2.27 10.06
N PHE A 59 -2.46 2.29 9.39
CA PHE A 59 -1.81 1.07 8.95
C PHE A 59 -0.66 0.68 9.87
N ILE A 60 -0.50 -0.61 10.04
CA ILE A 60 0.78 -1.19 10.51
C ILE A 60 1.45 -1.77 9.27
N PHE A 61 2.63 -1.26 8.94
CA PHE A 61 3.45 -1.79 7.87
C PHE A 61 4.53 -2.69 8.44
N THR A 62 4.61 -3.92 7.94
CA THR A 62 5.66 -4.87 8.30
C THR A 62 6.25 -5.41 7.00
N GLY A 63 7.37 -4.84 6.57
CA GLY A 63 7.91 -5.12 5.26
C GLY A 63 6.92 -4.69 4.18
N ARG A 64 6.46 -5.64 3.38
CA ARG A 64 5.47 -5.39 2.31
C ARG A 64 4.06 -5.76 2.69
N LYS A 65 3.84 -6.09 3.96
CA LYS A 65 2.51 -6.39 4.48
C LYS A 65 1.93 -5.18 5.18
N PHE A 66 0.62 -5.06 5.14
CA PHE A 66 -0.09 -3.99 5.84
C PHE A 66 -1.34 -4.52 6.53
N VAL A 67 -1.72 -3.85 7.61
CA VAL A 67 -2.99 -4.08 8.31
C VAL A 67 -3.59 -2.71 8.59
N ASN A 68 -4.89 -2.54 8.31
CA ASN A 68 -5.62 -1.33 8.67
C ASN A 68 -6.26 -1.52 10.05
N GLU A 69 -5.69 -0.89 11.07
CA GLU A 69 -6.14 -1.03 12.45
C GLU A 69 -7.52 -0.43 12.72
N LEU A 70 -8.02 0.44 11.85
CA LEU A 70 -9.34 1.04 12.01
C LEU A 70 -10.47 0.07 11.64
N LEU A 71 -10.15 -1.04 10.99
CA LEU A 71 -11.12 -2.09 10.70
C LEU A 71 -11.15 -3.12 11.82
N PRO A 72 -12.31 -3.77 12.07
CA PRO A 72 -12.40 -4.84 13.07
C PRO A 72 -11.43 -5.98 12.77
N ALA A 73 -10.98 -6.65 13.82
CA ALA A 73 -10.01 -7.74 13.69
C ALA A 73 -10.52 -8.90 12.83
N ASP A 74 -11.84 -9.08 12.75
CA ASP A 74 -12.47 -10.14 11.96
C ASP A 74 -12.88 -9.68 10.55
N ALA A 75 -12.56 -8.44 10.15
CA ALA A 75 -12.88 -7.96 8.80
C ALA A 75 -12.08 -8.74 7.75
N LEU A 76 -12.76 -9.14 6.67
CA LEU A 76 -12.16 -9.98 5.62
C LEU A 76 -11.03 -9.29 4.88
N GLN A 77 -11.08 -7.97 4.76
CA GLN A 77 -10.08 -7.19 4.01
C GLN A 77 -9.37 -6.18 4.90
N ARG A 78 -9.04 -6.61 6.12
CA ARG A 78 -8.36 -5.74 7.07
C ARG A 78 -6.93 -5.40 6.64
N GLY A 79 -6.29 -6.27 5.88
CA GLY A 79 -4.95 -6.04 5.39
C GLY A 79 -4.60 -6.89 4.18
N GLY A 80 -3.34 -6.91 3.83
CA GLY A 80 -2.85 -7.68 2.69
C GLY A 80 -1.35 -7.56 2.56
N GLY A 81 -0.82 -8.03 1.44
CA GLY A 81 0.59 -8.00 1.13
C GLY A 81 0.85 -7.43 -0.25
N GLY A 82 1.82 -6.51 -0.33
CA GLY A 82 2.26 -5.93 -1.58
C GLY A 82 1.48 -4.70 -2.02
N ALA A 83 2.06 -4.00 -3.00
CA ALA A 83 1.57 -2.71 -3.45
C ALA A 83 0.19 -2.78 -4.11
N ILE A 84 -0.08 -3.84 -4.87
CA ILE A 84 -1.36 -3.97 -5.57
C ILE A 84 -2.51 -4.04 -4.57
N ASP A 85 -2.37 -4.89 -3.55
CA ASP A 85 -3.39 -5.00 -2.49
C ASP A 85 -3.55 -3.69 -1.74
N PHE A 86 -2.45 -2.98 -1.49
CA PHE A 86 -2.47 -1.71 -0.80
C PHE A 86 -3.25 -0.65 -1.58
N VAL A 87 -3.00 -0.52 -2.88
CA VAL A 87 -3.73 0.42 -3.74
C VAL A 87 -5.21 0.07 -3.77
N ARG A 88 -5.55 -1.21 -3.88
CA ARG A 88 -6.94 -1.65 -3.87
C ARG A 88 -7.64 -1.32 -2.55
N HIS A 89 -6.91 -1.46 -1.44
CA HIS A 89 -7.46 -1.12 -0.12
C HIS A 89 -7.75 0.38 0.01
N LEU A 90 -6.83 1.22 -0.48
CA LEU A 90 -6.98 2.68 -0.39
C LEU A 90 -8.05 3.22 -1.34
N THR A 91 -8.11 2.71 -2.56
CA THR A 91 -8.90 3.33 -3.63
C THR A 91 -10.17 2.58 -3.98
N GLY A 92 -10.22 1.29 -3.69
CA GLY A 92 -11.30 0.43 -4.17
C GLY A 92 -11.16 0.01 -5.63
N TYR A 93 -10.04 0.31 -6.26
CA TYR A 93 -9.81 -0.06 -7.66
C TYR A 93 -9.74 -1.58 -7.84
N ASN A 94 -10.07 -2.05 -9.05
CA ASN A 94 -9.89 -3.44 -9.39
C ASN A 94 -8.41 -3.76 -9.63
N PHE A 95 -8.10 -5.05 -9.87
CA PHE A 95 -6.73 -5.50 -10.05
C PHE A 95 -6.02 -4.76 -11.20
N VAL A 96 -6.67 -4.65 -12.35
CA VAL A 96 -6.08 -4.02 -13.55
C VAL A 96 -5.73 -2.56 -13.28
N GLN A 97 -6.64 -1.82 -12.65
CA GLN A 97 -6.43 -0.41 -12.31
C GLN A 97 -5.35 -0.24 -11.26
N ALA A 98 -5.31 -1.13 -10.28
CA ALA A 98 -4.30 -1.07 -9.21
C ALA A 98 -2.89 -1.31 -9.76
N VAL A 99 -2.73 -2.24 -10.68
CA VAL A 99 -1.43 -2.49 -11.34
C VAL A 99 -0.98 -1.23 -12.08
N LYS A 100 -1.88 -0.56 -12.79
CA LYS A 100 -1.55 0.68 -13.50
C LYS A 100 -1.05 1.75 -12.54
N VAL A 101 -1.73 1.96 -11.41
CA VAL A 101 -1.31 2.92 -10.39
C VAL A 101 0.10 2.59 -9.88
N CYS A 102 0.36 1.34 -9.57
CA CYS A 102 1.68 0.93 -9.08
C CYS A 102 2.78 1.20 -10.11
N LEU A 103 2.55 0.88 -11.37
CA LEU A 103 3.54 1.10 -12.43
C LEU A 103 3.75 2.59 -12.70
N ASP A 104 2.68 3.38 -12.68
CA ASP A 104 2.78 4.84 -12.85
C ASP A 104 3.56 5.45 -11.68
N ALA A 105 3.33 5.01 -10.47
CA ALA A 105 4.05 5.47 -9.28
C ALA A 105 5.55 5.13 -9.37
N LEU A 106 5.86 3.94 -9.84
CA LEU A 106 7.25 3.51 -10.03
C LEU A 106 7.96 4.38 -11.08
N ALA A 107 7.30 4.68 -12.19
CA ALA A 107 7.84 5.54 -13.23
C ALA A 107 8.07 6.97 -12.71
N ASP A 108 7.13 7.53 -11.98
CA ASP A 108 7.26 8.87 -11.40
C ASP A 108 8.43 8.93 -10.40
N ALA A 109 8.59 7.91 -9.58
CA ALA A 109 9.69 7.84 -8.62
C ALA A 109 11.06 7.76 -9.33
N ALA A 110 11.13 7.03 -10.44
CA ALA A 110 12.35 6.94 -11.24
C ALA A 110 12.68 8.28 -11.89
N ASP A 111 11.67 9.00 -12.39
CA ASP A 111 11.87 10.31 -13.02
C ASP A 111 12.26 11.39 -12.00
N ALA A 112 11.84 11.25 -10.75
CA ALA A 112 12.15 12.21 -9.68
C ALA A 112 13.58 12.06 -9.14
N SER A 113 14.25 10.98 -9.46
CA SER A 113 15.64 10.75 -9.02
C SER A 113 16.71 11.26 -10.04
#